data_3032947cfec9819be665a47babd20a0e
#
_entry.id   3032947cfec9819be665a47babd20a0e
#
_cell.length_a   1.000
_cell.length_b   1.000
_cell.length_c   1.000
_cell.angle_alpha   90.00
_cell.angle_beta   90.00
_cell.angle_gamma   90.00
#
_symmetry.space_group_name_H-M   'P 1'
#
loop_
_entity.id
_entity.type
_entity.pdbx_description
1 polymer ?
#
loop_
_entity_poly.entity_id
_entity_poly.type
_entity_poly.pdbx_seq_one_letter_code
_entity_poly.pdbx_strand_id
1 'polypeptide(L)'
;VAVEPKDDTQDQANQNWLQRQIQRLRNIRRGDVVIAQVGQGARNIVIGTHNIQINVGDRNLTLPVLSIPLLLLVIAGFLVYPLAEPIWNPAQMTGQFRIAVAEFGEMDSNGRVRPSENGRVLSRWLFDALYAEYQQNADMEMARAIQIWHNSRTDTEQNFKFGIMAGDTPAAKRAAAARLAERIQAHMIIYGNLVTDGDSQGLQLEFYLSPLVNDETASIVGPHRLGKTISLPSPFDTNRPETNIVVDEKLQVRSDVLFWLTIGLTQQVLGRSEQALQTFQRAEAELTAWPEDDGKEILYFFIGREQLFLGQSQNAEASFRRALEIDPTYARAQVALGSAYLQQARAVKPEARLEDPKYLEQALDNHRRGLELAQAGGDPLIEAVARIAQAKSYRLLGETYYFLNDYTEANRLFDLVVAEVKQVVPLLAGSQQYRLLAQAYEAQGAAYLQQGDILRRQQKIEESRARFELAKTAYQSCIEQGNKAYFDEILRTKVIEQGCQRYYDVATEYAQKLEGAQQ
;
A
#
# COMPACT_ATOMS: atom_id res chain seq x y z
N VAL A 1 20.04 -12.40 -40.93
CA VAL A 1 19.79 -10.96 -40.95
C VAL A 1 20.95 -10.29 -40.23
N ALA A 2 21.74 -9.51 -41.00
CA ALA A 2 22.96 -8.89 -40.52
C ALA A 2 22.64 -7.77 -39.52
N VAL A 3 23.33 -7.79 -38.39
CA VAL A 3 23.33 -6.71 -37.39
C VAL A 3 24.26 -5.63 -37.91
N GLU A 4 23.73 -4.44 -38.18
CA GLU A 4 24.54 -3.26 -38.50
C GLU A 4 25.39 -2.86 -37.29
N PRO A 5 26.68 -2.53 -37.47
CA PRO A 5 27.53 -2.05 -36.40
C PRO A 5 27.13 -0.63 -36.02
N LYS A 6 27.01 -0.37 -34.69
CA LYS A 6 26.85 0.97 -34.13
C LYS A 6 28.01 1.87 -34.62
N ASP A 7 27.62 3.04 -35.08
CA ASP A 7 28.51 4.09 -35.57
C ASP A 7 29.32 4.73 -34.43
N ASP A 8 30.51 4.16 -34.16
CA ASP A 8 31.48 4.68 -33.18
C ASP A 8 32.15 6.01 -33.61
N THR A 9 31.80 6.50 -34.78
CA THR A 9 32.42 7.70 -35.36
C THR A 9 31.93 9.01 -34.73
N GLN A 10 30.69 9.01 -34.21
CA GLN A 10 30.08 10.21 -33.63
C GLN A 10 30.59 10.47 -32.21
N ASP A 11 30.86 9.42 -31.44
CA ASP A 11 31.43 9.54 -30.07
C ASP A 11 32.90 9.94 -30.09
N GLN A 12 33.68 9.45 -31.04
CA GLN A 12 35.07 9.87 -31.26
C GLN A 12 35.16 11.32 -31.75
N ALA A 13 34.24 11.78 -32.58
CA ALA A 13 34.17 13.17 -33.02
C ALA A 13 33.89 14.13 -31.88
N ASN A 14 32.96 13.77 -30.97
CA ASN A 14 32.60 14.56 -29.79
C ASN A 14 33.74 14.62 -28.74
N GLN A 15 34.42 13.50 -28.50
CA GLN A 15 35.59 13.46 -27.60
C GLN A 15 36.77 14.26 -28.16
N ASN A 16 37.05 14.18 -29.46
CA ASN A 16 38.09 14.95 -30.12
C ASN A 16 37.76 16.46 -30.14
N TRP A 17 36.49 16.84 -30.25
CA TRP A 17 36.08 18.23 -30.19
C TRP A 17 36.28 18.80 -28.75
N LEU A 18 35.85 18.05 -27.72
CA LEU A 18 36.01 18.45 -26.32
C LEU A 18 37.49 18.60 -25.93
N GLN A 19 38.33 17.66 -26.33
CA GLN A 19 39.78 17.75 -26.07
C GLN A 19 40.45 18.95 -26.78
N ARG A 20 40.04 19.25 -28.03
CA ARG A 20 40.52 20.45 -28.72
C ARG A 20 40.07 21.75 -28.04
N GLN A 21 38.89 21.80 -27.46
CA GLN A 21 38.43 22.98 -26.71
C GLN A 21 39.18 23.12 -25.38
N ILE A 22 39.44 22.05 -24.66
CA ILE A 22 40.22 22.05 -23.42
C ILE A 22 41.67 22.46 -23.70
N GLN A 23 42.26 22.03 -24.78
CA GLN A 23 43.62 22.41 -25.15
C GLN A 23 43.71 23.88 -25.57
N ARG A 24 42.70 24.44 -26.23
CA ARG A 24 42.60 25.87 -26.54
C ARG A 24 42.48 26.71 -25.28
N LEU A 25 41.73 26.29 -24.26
CA LEU A 25 41.57 26.96 -22.98
C LEU A 25 42.88 26.93 -22.15
N ARG A 26 43.74 25.89 -22.30
CA ARG A 26 45.05 25.80 -21.60
C ARG A 26 46.11 26.78 -22.11
N ASN A 27 45.97 27.27 -23.34
CA ASN A 27 46.95 28.16 -24.00
C ASN A 27 46.62 29.65 -23.81
N ILE A 28 45.63 30.02 -22.98
CA ILE A 28 45.28 31.41 -22.74
C ILE A 28 46.35 32.06 -21.81
N ARG A 29 47.13 32.99 -22.36
CA ARG A 29 47.97 33.88 -21.58
C ARG A 29 47.12 35.06 -21.07
N ARG A 30 47.49 35.61 -19.89
CA ARG A 30 46.80 36.76 -19.29
C ARG A 30 46.70 37.91 -20.31
N GLY A 31 45.48 38.25 -20.70
CA GLY A 31 45.20 39.37 -21.61
C GLY A 31 44.64 38.96 -22.99
N ASP A 32 44.63 37.67 -23.33
CA ASP A 32 44.11 37.22 -24.64
C ASP A 32 42.58 37.17 -24.69
N VAL A 33 42.04 37.62 -25.80
CA VAL A 33 40.60 37.57 -26.11
C VAL A 33 40.30 36.20 -26.76
N VAL A 34 39.42 35.41 -26.17
CA VAL A 34 38.98 34.13 -26.77
C VAL A 34 37.61 34.31 -27.41
N ILE A 35 37.53 34.02 -28.72
CA ILE A 35 36.28 34.00 -29.41
C ILE A 35 35.86 32.54 -29.61
N ALA A 36 34.75 32.13 -29.03
CA ALA A 36 34.15 30.80 -29.23
C ALA A 36 32.78 30.96 -29.88
N GLN A 37 32.53 30.15 -30.90
CA GLN A 37 31.23 30.09 -31.60
C GLN A 37 30.38 29.01 -30.88
N VAL A 38 29.24 29.37 -30.33
CA VAL A 38 28.38 28.47 -29.58
C VAL A 38 27.00 28.42 -30.23
N GLY A 39 26.71 27.32 -30.90
CA GLY A 39 25.37 26.96 -31.39
C GLY A 39 24.73 27.85 -32.46
N GLN A 40 23.60 27.41 -32.99
CA GLN A 40 22.78 28.20 -33.93
C GLN A 40 22.07 29.31 -33.16
N GLY A 41 22.48 30.57 -33.38
CA GLY A 41 21.85 31.76 -32.79
C GLY A 41 22.81 32.67 -32.01
N ALA A 42 23.95 32.17 -31.50
CA ALA A 42 25.00 32.99 -30.92
C ALA A 42 26.03 33.35 -32.00
N ARG A 43 26.21 34.62 -32.31
CA ARG A 43 27.20 35.01 -33.32
C ARG A 43 28.60 35.01 -32.77
N ASN A 44 28.86 35.48 -31.56
CA ASN A 44 30.20 35.45 -30.94
C ASN A 44 30.13 35.52 -29.40
N ILE A 45 31.06 34.87 -28.72
CA ILE A 45 31.35 35.06 -27.31
C ILE A 45 32.77 35.62 -27.19
N VAL A 46 32.92 36.80 -26.61
CA VAL A 46 34.20 37.42 -26.39
C VAL A 46 34.49 37.44 -24.88
N ILE A 47 35.56 36.80 -24.48
CA ILE A 47 36.00 36.73 -23.06
C ILE A 47 37.19 37.66 -22.89
N GLY A 48 36.98 38.78 -22.20
CA GLY A 48 38.03 39.68 -21.78
C GLY A 48 38.43 39.48 -20.32
N THR A 49 39.48 40.19 -19.88
CA THR A 49 40.01 40.06 -18.51
C THR A 49 39.03 40.40 -17.39
N HIS A 50 38.02 41.21 -17.66
CA HIS A 50 37.03 41.64 -16.66
C HIS A 50 35.57 41.37 -17.07
N ASN A 51 35.29 41.14 -18.33
CA ASN A 51 33.91 40.98 -18.86
C ASN A 51 33.82 39.89 -19.92
N ILE A 52 32.70 39.22 -19.96
CA ILE A 52 32.29 38.32 -21.06
C ILE A 52 31.23 39.06 -21.85
N GLN A 53 31.42 39.18 -23.16
CA GLN A 53 30.38 39.67 -24.09
C GLN A 53 29.81 38.53 -24.89
N ILE A 54 28.48 38.36 -24.81
CA ILE A 54 27.71 37.38 -25.56
C ILE A 54 26.85 38.14 -26.55
N ASN A 55 27.12 37.98 -27.84
CA ASN A 55 26.36 38.61 -28.90
C ASN A 55 25.35 37.60 -29.46
N VAL A 56 24.06 37.85 -29.21
CA VAL A 56 22.95 37.03 -29.70
C VAL A 56 22.07 37.89 -30.58
N GLY A 57 22.18 37.73 -31.89
CA GLY A 57 21.49 38.59 -32.84
C GLY A 57 21.90 40.06 -32.70
N ASP A 58 20.96 40.99 -32.52
CA ASP A 58 21.20 42.41 -32.35
C ASP A 58 21.37 42.84 -30.88
N ARG A 59 21.46 41.90 -29.94
CA ARG A 59 21.60 42.17 -28.52
C ARG A 59 22.99 41.76 -28.02
N ASN A 60 23.66 42.71 -27.35
CA ASN A 60 24.94 42.49 -26.68
C ASN A 60 24.72 42.33 -25.18
N LEU A 61 25.05 41.17 -24.63
CA LEU A 61 25.02 40.93 -23.19
C LEU A 61 26.46 40.98 -22.64
N THR A 62 26.75 41.94 -21.74
CA THR A 62 28.05 42.03 -21.10
C THR A 62 27.93 41.53 -19.66
N LEU A 63 28.67 40.48 -19.33
CA LEU A 63 28.70 39.90 -17.98
C LEU A 63 30.08 40.12 -17.33
N PRO A 64 30.17 40.53 -16.05
CA PRO A 64 31.45 40.63 -15.35
C PRO A 64 32.08 39.24 -15.19
N VAL A 65 33.40 39.14 -15.27
CA VAL A 65 34.15 37.85 -15.17
C VAL A 65 33.86 37.13 -13.84
N LEU A 66 33.51 37.87 -12.79
CA LEU A 66 33.03 37.31 -11.51
C LEU A 66 31.74 36.48 -11.62
N SER A 67 30.97 36.64 -12.72
CA SER A 67 29.77 35.82 -12.99
C SER A 67 30.07 34.50 -13.69
N ILE A 68 31.34 34.23 -14.08
CA ILE A 68 31.73 32.95 -14.72
C ILE A 68 31.46 31.75 -13.83
N PRO A 69 31.78 31.73 -12.52
CA PRO A 69 31.45 30.60 -11.66
C PRO A 69 29.96 30.40 -11.51
N LEU A 70 29.17 31.49 -11.50
CA LEU A 70 27.71 31.41 -11.45
C LEU A 70 27.13 30.87 -12.75
N LEU A 71 27.66 31.32 -13.89
CA LEU A 71 27.26 30.83 -15.22
C LEU A 71 27.62 29.36 -15.40
N LEU A 72 28.79 28.93 -14.93
CA LEU A 72 29.20 27.51 -14.96
C LEU A 72 28.32 26.65 -14.03
N LEU A 73 27.93 27.15 -12.87
CA LEU A 73 26.99 26.50 -11.96
C LEU A 73 25.60 26.37 -12.60
N VAL A 74 25.12 27.40 -13.29
CA VAL A 74 23.85 27.36 -14.02
C VAL A 74 23.93 26.37 -15.20
N ILE A 75 25.01 26.39 -15.99
CA ILE A 75 25.22 25.44 -17.09
C ILE A 75 25.37 24.00 -16.53
N ALA A 76 26.11 23.80 -15.47
CA ALA A 76 26.20 22.51 -14.78
C ALA A 76 24.84 22.07 -14.24
N GLY A 77 24.07 22.99 -13.69
CA GLY A 77 22.68 22.74 -13.27
C GLY A 77 21.80 22.29 -14.43
N PHE A 78 21.86 22.98 -15.57
CA PHE A 78 21.12 22.61 -16.78
C PHE A 78 21.57 21.27 -17.39
N LEU A 79 22.85 20.90 -17.28
CA LEU A 79 23.38 19.62 -17.77
C LEU A 79 23.10 18.47 -16.80
N VAL A 80 23.06 18.75 -15.50
CA VAL A 80 22.80 17.76 -14.45
C VAL A 80 21.31 17.60 -14.17
N TYR A 81 20.51 18.65 -14.35
CA TYR A 81 19.07 18.63 -14.10
C TYR A 81 18.34 17.49 -14.87
N PRO A 82 18.51 17.30 -16.19
CA PRO A 82 17.83 16.19 -16.88
C PRO A 82 18.34 14.80 -16.45
N LEU A 83 19.56 14.71 -15.89
CA LEU A 83 20.10 13.47 -15.33
C LEU A 83 19.63 13.24 -13.89
N ALA A 84 19.34 14.32 -13.15
CA ALA A 84 18.87 14.28 -11.78
C ALA A 84 17.34 14.29 -11.67
N GLU A 85 16.64 14.79 -12.68
CA GLU A 85 15.17 14.87 -12.72
C GLU A 85 14.49 13.50 -12.48
N PRO A 86 14.93 12.37 -13.10
CA PRO A 86 14.38 11.05 -12.81
C PRO A 86 14.63 10.57 -11.38
N ILE A 87 15.62 11.14 -10.69
CA ILE A 87 15.96 10.82 -9.30
C ILE A 87 15.06 11.63 -8.35
N TRP A 88 14.76 12.87 -8.68
CA TRP A 88 13.99 13.80 -7.85
C TRP A 88 12.50 13.78 -8.14
N ASN A 89 12.13 13.52 -9.42
CA ASN A 89 10.75 13.31 -9.86
C ASN A 89 10.66 11.98 -10.61
N PRO A 90 10.62 10.84 -9.90
CA PRO A 90 10.42 9.55 -10.56
C PRO A 90 9.08 9.55 -11.29
N ALA A 91 9.04 8.88 -12.43
CA ALA A 91 7.79 8.67 -13.16
C ALA A 91 6.76 8.03 -12.21
N GLN A 92 5.56 8.62 -12.16
CA GLN A 92 4.46 8.14 -11.34
C GLN A 92 3.37 7.56 -12.21
N MET A 93 2.76 6.49 -11.74
CA MET A 93 1.61 5.88 -12.39
C MET A 93 0.36 6.74 -12.19
N THR A 94 -0.52 6.82 -13.19
CA THR A 94 -1.69 7.72 -13.20
C THR A 94 -3.04 7.00 -13.34
N GLY A 95 -3.05 5.68 -13.57
CA GLY A 95 -4.29 4.89 -13.67
C GLY A 95 -5.10 4.89 -12.36
N GLN A 96 -6.38 4.57 -12.45
CA GLN A 96 -7.25 4.43 -11.27
C GLN A 96 -6.82 3.24 -10.39
N PHE A 97 -6.39 2.14 -11.00
CA PHE A 97 -5.69 1.06 -10.33
C PHE A 97 -4.34 0.81 -11.01
N ARG A 98 -3.27 0.78 -10.25
CA ARG A 98 -1.89 0.88 -10.72
C ARG A 98 -1.09 -0.32 -10.22
N ILE A 99 -0.58 -1.12 -11.14
CA ILE A 99 0.10 -2.37 -10.87
C ILE A 99 1.53 -2.28 -11.40
N ALA A 100 2.50 -2.65 -10.60
CA ALA A 100 3.87 -2.81 -11.06
C ALA A 100 4.35 -4.23 -10.80
N VAL A 101 4.92 -4.86 -11.82
CA VAL A 101 5.60 -6.15 -11.73
C VAL A 101 7.09 -5.88 -11.56
N ALA A 102 7.60 -6.14 -10.36
CA ALA A 102 9.02 -5.99 -10.03
C ALA A 102 9.84 -7.16 -10.60
N GLU A 103 11.16 -6.99 -10.69
CA GLU A 103 12.04 -8.10 -11.02
C GLU A 103 11.99 -9.17 -9.93
N PHE A 104 11.98 -10.44 -10.32
CA PHE A 104 12.07 -11.53 -9.34
C PHE A 104 13.52 -11.71 -8.93
N GLY A 105 13.71 -11.98 -7.64
CA GLY A 105 15.01 -12.23 -7.09
C GLY A 105 15.32 -13.72 -6.99
N GLU A 106 16.57 -14.05 -6.75
CA GLU A 106 17.02 -15.39 -6.40
C GLU A 106 17.58 -15.39 -4.99
N MET A 107 17.11 -16.31 -4.16
CA MET A 107 17.53 -16.43 -2.76
C MET A 107 18.76 -17.33 -2.68
N ASP A 108 19.86 -16.77 -2.16
CA ASP A 108 21.07 -17.54 -1.89
C ASP A 108 20.92 -18.44 -0.63
N SER A 109 21.89 -19.32 -0.41
CA SER A 109 21.92 -20.23 0.74
C SER A 109 21.90 -19.53 2.11
N ASN A 110 22.17 -18.23 2.15
CA ASN A 110 22.11 -17.40 3.37
C ASN A 110 20.77 -16.67 3.51
N GLY A 111 19.78 -16.94 2.66
CA GLY A 111 18.48 -16.29 2.65
C GLY A 111 18.46 -14.88 2.05
N ARG A 112 19.56 -14.42 1.43
CA ARG A 112 19.64 -13.10 0.79
C ARG A 112 19.12 -13.16 -0.63
N VAL A 113 18.27 -12.22 -0.98
CA VAL A 113 17.70 -12.10 -2.32
C VAL A 113 18.63 -11.25 -3.20
N ARG A 114 19.00 -11.78 -4.35
CA ARG A 114 19.86 -11.14 -5.36
C ARG A 114 19.19 -11.10 -6.71
N PRO A 115 19.52 -10.13 -7.57
CA PRO A 115 19.10 -10.14 -8.98
C PRO A 115 19.66 -11.36 -9.71
N SER A 116 18.84 -12.00 -10.53
CA SER A 116 19.27 -13.11 -11.41
C SER A 116 18.65 -12.98 -12.80
N GLU A 117 19.27 -13.61 -13.80
CA GLU A 117 18.74 -13.64 -15.16
C GLU A 117 17.41 -14.42 -15.21
N ASN A 118 17.36 -15.58 -14.55
CA ASN A 118 16.14 -16.38 -14.45
C ASN A 118 15.00 -15.58 -13.80
N GLY A 119 15.28 -14.84 -12.75
CA GLY A 119 14.29 -13.97 -12.10
C GLY A 119 13.77 -12.87 -13.03
N ARG A 120 14.65 -12.27 -13.83
CA ARG A 120 14.24 -11.26 -14.83
C ARG A 120 13.35 -11.85 -15.92
N VAL A 121 13.70 -13.00 -16.45
CA VAL A 121 12.93 -13.68 -17.49
C VAL A 121 11.56 -14.06 -16.98
N LEU A 122 11.47 -14.66 -15.78
CA LEU A 122 10.20 -15.07 -15.19
C LEU A 122 9.29 -13.88 -14.84
N SER A 123 9.84 -12.79 -14.32
CA SER A 123 9.04 -11.59 -14.04
C SER A 123 8.49 -10.94 -15.30
N ARG A 124 9.29 -10.94 -16.36
CA ARG A 124 8.86 -10.46 -17.68
C ARG A 124 7.77 -11.34 -18.27
N TRP A 125 7.94 -12.65 -18.17
CA TRP A 125 6.95 -13.60 -18.66
C TRP A 125 5.60 -13.40 -17.93
N LEU A 126 5.60 -13.30 -16.59
CA LEU A 126 4.37 -13.04 -15.84
C LEU A 126 3.73 -11.70 -16.23
N PHE A 127 4.54 -10.67 -16.45
CA PHE A 127 4.02 -9.38 -16.94
C PHE A 127 3.38 -9.52 -18.32
N ASP A 128 4.04 -10.19 -19.27
CA ASP A 128 3.54 -10.35 -20.63
C ASP A 128 2.24 -11.17 -20.65
N ALA A 129 2.16 -12.26 -19.84
CA ALA A 129 0.95 -13.07 -19.67
C ALA A 129 -0.20 -12.25 -19.07
N LEU A 130 0.04 -11.56 -17.95
CA LEU A 130 -0.96 -10.71 -17.30
C LEU A 130 -1.42 -9.58 -18.22
N TYR A 131 -0.50 -8.96 -18.95
CA TYR A 131 -0.83 -7.90 -19.91
C TYR A 131 -1.68 -8.42 -21.07
N ALA A 132 -1.39 -9.63 -21.57
CA ALA A 132 -2.19 -10.28 -22.62
C ALA A 132 -3.62 -10.55 -22.15
N GLU A 133 -3.81 -11.03 -20.89
CA GLU A 133 -5.12 -11.22 -20.29
C GLU A 133 -5.93 -9.91 -20.26
N TYR A 134 -5.31 -8.79 -19.88
CA TYR A 134 -5.98 -7.49 -19.90
C TYR A 134 -6.39 -7.05 -21.30
N GLN A 135 -5.56 -7.32 -22.31
CA GLN A 135 -5.87 -6.96 -23.70
C GLN A 135 -7.01 -7.78 -24.28
N GLN A 136 -7.18 -9.02 -23.83
CA GLN A 136 -8.16 -9.96 -24.37
C GLN A 136 -9.48 -9.95 -23.59
N ASN A 137 -9.42 -9.86 -22.27
CA ASN A 137 -10.53 -10.17 -21.37
C ASN A 137 -11.05 -8.98 -20.55
N ALA A 138 -10.29 -7.89 -20.42
CA ALA A 138 -10.79 -6.68 -19.77
C ALA A 138 -11.76 -5.94 -20.69
N ASP A 139 -12.89 -5.51 -20.14
CA ASP A 139 -13.74 -4.57 -20.85
C ASP A 139 -13.05 -3.21 -21.03
N MET A 140 -13.60 -2.36 -21.90
CA MET A 140 -12.98 -1.06 -22.22
C MET A 140 -12.86 -0.13 -21.01
N GLU A 141 -13.73 -0.25 -20.01
CA GLU A 141 -13.67 0.55 -18.78
C GLU A 141 -12.50 0.09 -17.91
N MET A 142 -12.40 -1.20 -17.64
CA MET A 142 -11.31 -1.77 -16.84
C MET A 142 -9.95 -1.60 -17.51
N ALA A 143 -9.88 -1.80 -18.84
CA ALA A 143 -8.65 -1.58 -19.60
C ALA A 143 -8.13 -0.13 -19.52
N ARG A 144 -9.03 0.86 -19.36
CA ARG A 144 -8.65 2.27 -19.15
C ARG A 144 -8.36 2.60 -17.69
N ALA A 145 -9.01 1.91 -16.76
CA ALA A 145 -8.86 2.14 -15.33
C ALA A 145 -7.52 1.58 -14.81
N ILE A 146 -7.02 0.50 -15.40
CA ILE A 146 -5.86 -0.25 -14.91
C ILE A 146 -4.62 0.12 -15.73
N GLN A 147 -3.54 0.46 -15.02
CA GLN A 147 -2.23 0.70 -15.59
C GLN A 147 -1.24 -0.34 -15.03
N ILE A 148 -0.52 -1.03 -15.93
CA ILE A 148 0.46 -2.05 -15.56
C ILE A 148 1.83 -1.66 -16.08
N TRP A 149 2.82 -1.63 -15.17
CA TRP A 149 4.21 -1.35 -15.49
C TRP A 149 5.12 -2.54 -15.17
N HIS A 150 6.18 -2.65 -15.96
CA HIS A 150 7.32 -3.55 -15.73
C HIS A 150 8.61 -2.86 -16.19
N ASN A 151 9.76 -3.30 -15.71
CA ASN A 151 11.07 -2.76 -16.11
C ASN A 151 11.31 -2.70 -17.62
N SER A 152 10.71 -3.63 -18.40
CA SER A 152 10.84 -3.70 -19.86
C SER A 152 9.83 -2.82 -20.60
N ARG A 153 8.80 -2.32 -19.90
CA ARG A 153 7.71 -1.54 -20.50
C ARG A 153 7.13 -0.59 -19.47
N THR A 154 7.28 0.69 -19.73
CA THR A 154 6.62 1.77 -19.03
C THR A 154 5.89 2.62 -20.06
N ASP A 155 4.77 3.24 -19.70
CA ASP A 155 4.04 4.16 -20.60
C ASP A 155 4.79 5.49 -20.78
N THR A 156 5.92 5.64 -20.11
CA THR A 156 6.83 6.77 -20.26
C THR A 156 8.12 6.30 -20.91
N GLU A 157 8.74 7.15 -21.73
CA GLU A 157 10.06 6.90 -22.37
C GLU A 157 11.21 6.79 -21.35
N GLN A 158 10.91 6.92 -20.05
CA GLN A 158 11.89 6.84 -18.97
C GLN A 158 12.14 5.38 -18.61
N ASN A 159 13.37 4.93 -18.74
CA ASN A 159 13.87 3.62 -18.28
C ASN A 159 13.91 3.55 -16.75
N PHE A 160 12.74 3.38 -16.12
CA PHE A 160 12.64 3.25 -14.68
C PHE A 160 12.82 1.78 -14.28
N LYS A 161 13.89 1.48 -13.52
CA LYS A 161 14.13 0.13 -13.03
C LYS A 161 13.50 -0.04 -11.64
N PHE A 162 12.55 -0.96 -11.51
CA PHE A 162 11.93 -1.31 -10.23
C PHE A 162 12.89 -2.10 -9.33
N GLY A 163 13.74 -2.95 -9.94
CA GLY A 163 14.61 -3.86 -9.23
C GLY A 163 13.87 -4.99 -8.53
N ILE A 164 14.59 -5.72 -7.68
CA ILE A 164 14.06 -6.81 -6.87
C ILE A 164 13.52 -6.28 -5.53
N MET A 165 12.58 -7.02 -4.92
CA MET A 165 12.18 -6.75 -3.52
C MET A 165 13.21 -7.39 -2.59
N ALA A 166 14.31 -6.68 -2.39
CA ALA A 166 15.43 -7.13 -1.57
C ALA A 166 15.11 -7.06 -0.06
N GLY A 167 15.58 -8.06 0.69
CA GLY A 167 15.49 -8.10 2.14
C GLY A 167 15.74 -9.50 2.68
N ASP A 168 16.46 -9.58 3.79
CA ASP A 168 16.81 -10.85 4.45
C ASP A 168 15.67 -11.35 5.38
N THR A 169 14.63 -10.52 5.56
CA THR A 169 13.46 -10.83 6.39
C THR A 169 12.17 -10.45 5.68
N PRO A 170 11.03 -11.08 6.02
CA PRO A 170 9.72 -10.68 5.50
C PRO A 170 9.41 -9.19 5.72
N ALA A 171 9.82 -8.63 6.87
CA ALA A 171 9.66 -7.22 7.19
C ALA A 171 10.48 -6.30 6.25
N ALA A 172 11.72 -6.69 5.93
CA ALA A 172 12.57 -5.93 5.01
C ALA A 172 12.04 -5.96 3.57
N LYS A 173 11.55 -7.12 3.09
CA LYS A 173 10.89 -7.25 1.78
C LYS A 173 9.63 -6.40 1.69
N ARG A 174 8.78 -6.44 2.73
CA ARG A 174 7.59 -5.58 2.85
C ARG A 174 7.96 -4.11 2.76
N ALA A 175 8.98 -3.67 3.49
CA ALA A 175 9.44 -2.29 3.46
C ALA A 175 9.99 -1.88 2.07
N ALA A 176 10.64 -2.80 1.34
CA ALA A 176 11.09 -2.55 -0.03
C ALA A 176 9.90 -2.37 -1.00
N ALA A 177 8.90 -3.25 -0.92
CA ALA A 177 7.69 -3.16 -1.72
C ALA A 177 6.88 -1.88 -1.41
N ALA A 178 6.77 -1.52 -0.13
CA ALA A 178 6.11 -0.29 0.31
C ALA A 178 6.80 0.97 -0.27
N ARG A 179 8.14 1.05 -0.16
CA ARG A 179 8.91 2.18 -0.73
C ARG A 179 8.78 2.27 -2.25
N LEU A 180 8.77 1.13 -2.95
CA LEU A 180 8.56 1.13 -4.39
C LEU A 180 7.15 1.63 -4.73
N ALA A 181 6.13 1.09 -4.05
CA ALA A 181 4.74 1.48 -4.26
C ALA A 181 4.53 2.99 -4.06
N GLU A 182 5.07 3.55 -2.98
CA GLU A 182 5.00 4.98 -2.68
C GLU A 182 5.71 5.82 -3.75
N ARG A 183 6.92 5.41 -4.16
CA ARG A 183 7.75 6.13 -5.13
C ARG A 183 7.09 6.26 -6.50
N ILE A 184 6.46 5.19 -7.00
CA ILE A 184 5.80 5.17 -8.31
C ILE A 184 4.29 5.35 -8.22
N GLN A 185 3.76 5.54 -7.02
CA GLN A 185 2.33 5.64 -6.76
C GLN A 185 1.54 4.40 -7.20
N ALA A 186 2.10 3.19 -7.01
CA ALA A 186 1.44 1.94 -7.33
C ALA A 186 0.48 1.51 -6.23
N HIS A 187 -0.67 0.95 -6.61
CA HIS A 187 -1.61 0.30 -5.69
C HIS A 187 -1.17 -1.13 -5.36
N MET A 188 -0.56 -1.82 -6.32
CA MET A 188 -0.12 -3.20 -6.18
C MET A 188 1.29 -3.39 -6.75
N ILE A 189 2.15 -4.07 -5.98
CA ILE A 189 3.46 -4.52 -6.45
C ILE A 189 3.44 -6.04 -6.49
N ILE A 190 3.62 -6.64 -7.66
CA ILE A 190 3.78 -8.08 -7.83
C ILE A 190 5.27 -8.38 -7.86
N TYR A 191 5.72 -9.35 -7.10
CA TYR A 191 7.13 -9.76 -7.03
C TYR A 191 7.25 -11.25 -6.73
N GLY A 192 8.43 -11.81 -6.94
CA GLY A 192 8.69 -13.23 -6.68
C GLY A 192 10.13 -13.48 -6.29
N ASN A 193 10.37 -14.65 -5.70
CA ASN A 193 11.70 -15.13 -5.36
C ASN A 193 11.89 -16.56 -5.84
N LEU A 194 12.99 -16.80 -6.52
CA LEU A 194 13.51 -18.14 -6.74
C LEU A 194 14.15 -18.63 -5.46
N VAL A 195 13.72 -19.77 -4.99
CA VAL A 195 14.19 -20.41 -3.75
C VAL A 195 14.80 -21.75 -4.12
N THR A 196 16.02 -22.00 -3.66
CA THR A 196 16.69 -23.30 -3.83
C THR A 196 16.59 -24.04 -2.50
N ASP A 197 16.02 -25.26 -2.55
CA ASP A 197 15.93 -26.18 -1.41
C ASP A 197 16.56 -27.52 -1.81
N GLY A 198 17.82 -27.74 -1.40
CA GLY A 198 18.63 -28.86 -1.85
C GLY A 198 18.82 -28.84 -3.36
N ASP A 199 18.42 -29.92 -4.04
CA ASP A 199 18.49 -30.06 -5.50
C ASP A 199 17.25 -29.51 -6.23
N SER A 200 16.25 -28.98 -5.50
CA SER A 200 15.03 -28.44 -6.08
C SER A 200 15.06 -26.91 -6.11
N GLN A 201 14.56 -26.36 -7.20
CA GLN A 201 14.28 -24.91 -7.31
C GLN A 201 12.78 -24.69 -7.32
N GLY A 202 12.38 -23.57 -6.76
CA GLY A 202 10.98 -23.16 -6.75
C GLY A 202 10.82 -21.66 -6.90
N LEU A 203 9.67 -21.23 -7.44
CA LEU A 203 9.27 -19.83 -7.53
C LEU A 203 8.18 -19.55 -6.50
N GLN A 204 8.46 -18.66 -5.58
CA GLN A 204 7.49 -18.11 -4.64
C GLN A 204 6.98 -16.77 -5.18
N LEU A 205 5.67 -16.70 -5.45
CA LEU A 205 5.02 -15.47 -5.90
C LEU A 205 4.33 -14.78 -4.72
N GLU A 206 4.48 -13.46 -4.67
CA GLU A 206 3.88 -12.59 -3.68
C GLU A 206 3.39 -11.30 -4.35
N PHE A 207 2.43 -10.63 -3.73
CA PHE A 207 2.10 -9.26 -4.07
C PHE A 207 1.94 -8.41 -2.81
N TYR A 208 2.20 -7.13 -2.94
CA TYR A 208 2.03 -6.13 -1.89
C TYR A 208 0.92 -5.16 -2.30
N LEU A 209 -0.07 -4.98 -1.44
CA LEU A 209 -1.09 -3.95 -1.60
C LEU A 209 -0.69 -2.71 -0.78
N SER A 210 -0.61 -1.58 -1.47
CA SER A 210 -0.24 -0.30 -0.91
C SER A 210 -1.39 0.33 -0.12
N PRO A 211 -1.12 1.19 0.88
CA PRO A 211 -2.13 2.04 1.51
C PRO A 211 -2.86 3.00 0.56
N LEU A 212 -2.35 3.18 -0.65
CA LEU A 212 -3.02 3.95 -1.71
C LEU A 212 -4.27 3.26 -2.27
N VAL A 213 -4.39 1.95 -2.08
CA VAL A 213 -5.65 1.22 -2.29
C VAL A 213 -6.59 1.71 -1.20
N ASN A 214 -7.63 2.42 -1.59
CA ASN A 214 -8.64 3.10 -0.76
C ASN A 214 -8.68 2.68 0.72
N ASP A 215 -8.83 3.64 1.61
CA ASP A 215 -8.74 3.51 3.09
C ASP A 215 -9.71 2.49 3.74
N GLU A 216 -10.77 2.04 3.01
CA GLU A 216 -11.60 0.92 3.45
C GLU A 216 -10.85 -0.41 3.53
N THR A 217 -9.69 -0.47 2.90
CA THR A 217 -8.94 -1.69 2.64
C THR A 217 -7.78 -1.90 3.60
N ALA A 218 -7.69 -1.18 4.71
CA ALA A 218 -6.57 -1.33 5.65
C ALA A 218 -6.31 -2.80 6.07
N SER A 219 -7.35 -3.63 6.10
CA SER A 219 -7.23 -5.06 6.36
C SER A 219 -6.53 -5.86 5.25
N ILE A 220 -6.43 -5.31 4.03
CA ILE A 220 -5.75 -5.97 2.90
C ILE A 220 -4.39 -5.35 2.58
N VAL A 221 -4.05 -4.20 3.14
CA VAL A 221 -2.75 -3.56 2.94
C VAL A 221 -1.62 -4.46 3.43
N GLY A 222 -0.54 -4.53 2.66
CA GLY A 222 0.63 -5.33 2.99
C GLY A 222 0.87 -6.51 2.05
N PRO A 223 1.79 -7.41 2.40
CA PRO A 223 2.15 -8.54 1.57
C PRO A 223 1.09 -9.65 1.61
N HIS A 224 0.90 -10.28 0.48
CA HIS A 224 0.09 -11.47 0.29
C HIS A 224 0.89 -12.50 -0.51
N ARG A 225 0.80 -13.75 -0.11
CA ARG A 225 1.42 -14.86 -0.83
C ARG A 225 0.42 -15.42 -1.85
N LEU A 226 0.87 -15.64 -3.07
CA LEU A 226 0.04 -16.22 -4.13
C LEU A 226 0.34 -17.73 -4.28
N GLY A 227 -0.18 -18.51 -3.37
CA GLY A 227 -0.04 -19.96 -3.36
C GLY A 227 1.30 -20.48 -2.88
N LYS A 228 1.44 -21.81 -2.89
CA LYS A 228 2.69 -22.50 -2.63
C LYS A 228 3.77 -22.15 -3.64
N THR A 229 4.99 -22.41 -3.26
CA THR A 229 6.15 -22.34 -4.15
C THR A 229 5.94 -23.24 -5.37
N ILE A 230 5.98 -22.67 -6.58
CA ILE A 230 5.90 -23.41 -7.84
C ILE A 230 7.21 -24.17 -8.02
N SER A 231 7.16 -25.51 -8.03
CA SER A 231 8.35 -26.32 -8.30
C SER A 231 8.81 -26.13 -9.73
N LEU A 232 10.07 -25.80 -9.90
CA LEU A 232 10.74 -25.62 -11.19
C LEU A 232 11.58 -26.85 -11.52
N PRO A 233 11.77 -27.19 -12.81
CA PRO A 233 12.68 -28.23 -13.23
C PRO A 233 14.11 -27.96 -12.74
N SER A 234 14.86 -28.99 -12.38
CA SER A 234 16.26 -28.84 -11.99
C SER A 234 17.19 -29.54 -13.01
N PRO A 235 18.21 -28.86 -13.55
CA PRO A 235 18.49 -27.43 -13.40
C PRO A 235 17.48 -26.56 -14.15
N PHE A 236 17.06 -25.46 -13.52
CA PHE A 236 16.20 -24.47 -14.17
C PHE A 236 17.03 -23.55 -15.04
N ASP A 237 16.75 -23.56 -16.34
CA ASP A 237 17.41 -22.71 -17.33
C ASP A 237 16.39 -22.16 -18.31
N THR A 238 16.14 -20.88 -18.25
CA THR A 238 15.20 -20.17 -19.13
C THR A 238 15.52 -20.24 -20.60
N ASN A 239 16.74 -20.65 -20.97
CA ASN A 239 17.14 -20.84 -22.37
C ASN A 239 16.77 -22.23 -22.92
N ARG A 240 16.22 -23.13 -22.08
CA ARG A 240 15.81 -24.48 -22.52
C ARG A 240 14.32 -24.51 -22.84
N PRO A 241 13.91 -24.88 -24.08
CA PRO A 241 12.49 -24.91 -24.47
C PRO A 241 11.62 -25.83 -23.60
N GLU A 242 12.17 -26.95 -23.12
CA GLU A 242 11.47 -27.94 -22.29
C GLU A 242 11.12 -27.37 -20.91
N THR A 243 11.93 -26.46 -20.39
CA THR A 243 11.70 -25.77 -19.13
C THR A 243 10.54 -24.79 -19.24
N ASN A 244 10.39 -24.15 -20.39
CA ASN A 244 9.37 -23.13 -20.60
C ASN A 244 7.95 -23.71 -20.53
N ILE A 245 7.69 -24.88 -21.12
CA ILE A 245 6.33 -25.47 -21.17
C ILE A 245 5.75 -25.72 -19.78
N VAL A 246 6.53 -26.36 -18.88
CA VAL A 246 6.06 -26.69 -17.52
C VAL A 246 5.86 -25.43 -16.66
N VAL A 247 6.70 -24.43 -16.88
CA VAL A 247 6.62 -23.14 -16.17
C VAL A 247 5.42 -22.33 -16.69
N ASP A 248 5.19 -22.34 -18.01
CA ASP A 248 4.10 -21.62 -18.66
C ASP A 248 2.72 -22.05 -18.11
N GLU A 249 2.44 -23.35 -18.01
CA GLU A 249 1.16 -23.83 -17.48
C GLU A 249 0.91 -23.38 -16.04
N LYS A 250 1.92 -23.48 -15.18
CA LYS A 250 1.79 -23.10 -13.76
C LYS A 250 1.70 -21.59 -13.55
N LEU A 251 2.46 -20.82 -14.31
CA LEU A 251 2.42 -19.37 -14.24
C LEU A 251 1.17 -18.79 -14.90
N GLN A 252 0.63 -19.44 -15.93
CA GLN A 252 -0.61 -19.00 -16.59
C GLN A 252 -1.76 -18.99 -15.58
N VAL A 253 -1.98 -20.09 -14.84
CA VAL A 253 -3.01 -20.13 -13.80
C VAL A 253 -2.83 -19.04 -12.75
N ARG A 254 -1.58 -18.73 -12.35
CA ARG A 254 -1.28 -17.62 -11.42
C ARG A 254 -1.60 -16.26 -12.05
N SER A 255 -1.31 -16.10 -13.34
CA SER A 255 -1.64 -14.89 -14.10
C SER A 255 -3.14 -14.66 -14.17
N ASP A 256 -3.92 -15.71 -14.47
CA ASP A 256 -5.37 -15.65 -14.57
C ASP A 256 -6.00 -15.23 -13.22
N VAL A 257 -5.54 -15.82 -12.13
CA VAL A 257 -5.98 -15.44 -10.78
C VAL A 257 -5.61 -14.00 -10.46
N LEU A 258 -4.37 -13.58 -10.76
CA LEU A 258 -3.95 -12.19 -10.58
C LEU A 258 -4.80 -11.23 -11.41
N PHE A 259 -5.12 -11.59 -12.64
CA PHE A 259 -6.00 -10.80 -13.50
C PHE A 259 -7.35 -10.56 -12.81
N TRP A 260 -8.05 -11.62 -12.40
CA TRP A 260 -9.34 -11.49 -11.72
C TRP A 260 -9.26 -10.77 -10.38
N LEU A 261 -8.22 -11.03 -9.58
CA LEU A 261 -7.98 -10.31 -8.33
C LEU A 261 -7.83 -8.81 -8.57
N THR A 262 -7.08 -8.41 -9.60
CA THR A 262 -6.86 -7.00 -9.89
C THR A 262 -8.10 -6.30 -10.45
N ILE A 263 -8.91 -6.99 -11.26
CA ILE A 263 -10.22 -6.47 -11.70
C ILE A 263 -11.13 -6.25 -10.50
N GLY A 264 -11.27 -7.25 -9.62
CA GLY A 264 -12.10 -7.14 -8.42
C GLY A 264 -11.62 -6.02 -7.47
N LEU A 265 -10.31 -5.91 -7.23
CA LEU A 265 -9.74 -4.82 -6.43
C LEU A 265 -9.97 -3.45 -7.08
N THR A 266 -9.91 -3.35 -8.41
CA THR A 266 -10.22 -2.11 -9.13
C THR A 266 -11.68 -1.72 -8.92
N GLN A 267 -12.60 -2.66 -9.07
CA GLN A 267 -14.03 -2.44 -8.83
C GLN A 267 -14.30 -2.01 -7.39
N GLN A 268 -13.59 -2.58 -6.43
CA GLN A 268 -13.66 -2.19 -5.03
C GLN A 268 -13.19 -0.74 -4.81
N VAL A 269 -12.06 -0.34 -5.40
CA VAL A 269 -11.58 1.04 -5.35
C VAL A 269 -12.58 2.02 -5.96
N LEU A 270 -13.35 1.57 -6.95
CA LEU A 270 -14.44 2.33 -7.57
C LEU A 270 -15.77 2.30 -6.77
N GLY A 271 -15.79 1.67 -5.58
CA GLY A 271 -17.00 1.56 -4.74
C GLY A 271 -18.03 0.54 -5.26
N ARG A 272 -17.63 -0.39 -6.14
CA ARG A 272 -18.51 -1.36 -6.82
C ARG A 272 -18.41 -2.75 -6.18
N SER A 273 -18.71 -2.85 -4.89
CA SER A 273 -18.51 -4.09 -4.10
C SER A 273 -19.30 -5.31 -4.62
N GLU A 274 -20.50 -5.12 -5.16
CA GLU A 274 -21.27 -6.22 -5.77
C GLU A 274 -20.57 -6.79 -7.01
N GLN A 275 -20.02 -5.92 -7.86
CA GLN A 275 -19.26 -6.33 -9.04
C GLN A 275 -17.93 -6.97 -8.64
N ALA A 276 -17.25 -6.44 -7.63
CA ALA A 276 -16.04 -7.02 -7.07
C ALA A 276 -16.29 -8.45 -6.56
N LEU A 277 -17.38 -8.67 -5.81
CA LEU A 277 -17.78 -9.99 -5.35
C LEU A 277 -18.00 -10.96 -6.52
N GLN A 278 -18.74 -10.55 -7.54
CA GLN A 278 -18.96 -11.38 -8.73
C GLN A 278 -17.65 -11.73 -9.45
N THR A 279 -16.72 -10.78 -9.52
CA THR A 279 -15.41 -10.98 -10.14
C THR A 279 -14.56 -11.96 -9.34
N PHE A 280 -14.52 -11.84 -8.01
CA PHE A 280 -13.81 -12.80 -7.16
C PHE A 280 -14.42 -14.21 -7.23
N GLN A 281 -15.73 -14.33 -7.37
CA GLN A 281 -16.40 -15.62 -7.60
C GLN A 281 -16.08 -16.23 -8.98
N ARG A 282 -15.85 -15.41 -10.01
CA ARG A 282 -15.30 -15.90 -11.29
C ARG A 282 -13.88 -16.41 -11.13
N ALA A 283 -13.03 -15.69 -10.40
CA ALA A 283 -11.69 -16.17 -10.07
C ALA A 283 -11.72 -17.52 -9.32
N GLU A 284 -12.71 -17.75 -8.45
CA GLU A 284 -12.92 -19.05 -7.78
C GLU A 284 -13.19 -20.17 -8.79
N ALA A 285 -13.97 -19.90 -9.83
CA ALA A 285 -14.22 -20.88 -10.89
C ALA A 285 -12.96 -21.23 -11.70
N GLU A 286 -12.11 -20.25 -12.00
CA GLU A 286 -10.82 -20.46 -12.66
C GLU A 286 -9.85 -21.28 -11.79
N LEU A 287 -9.95 -21.17 -10.47
CA LEU A 287 -9.16 -21.96 -9.54
C LEU A 287 -9.44 -23.47 -9.58
N THR A 288 -10.48 -23.92 -10.25
CA THR A 288 -10.72 -25.36 -10.45
C THR A 288 -9.58 -26.06 -11.20
N ALA A 289 -8.89 -25.31 -12.07
CA ALA A 289 -7.67 -25.77 -12.76
C ALA A 289 -6.41 -25.77 -11.87
N TRP A 290 -6.47 -25.17 -10.68
CA TRP A 290 -5.37 -25.13 -9.74
C TRP A 290 -5.39 -26.35 -8.82
N PRO A 291 -4.45 -27.29 -8.98
CA PRO A 291 -4.55 -28.60 -8.32
C PRO A 291 -4.26 -28.52 -6.80
N GLU A 292 -3.66 -27.45 -6.34
CA GLU A 292 -3.29 -27.24 -4.94
C GLU A 292 -4.29 -26.30 -4.26
N ASP A 293 -4.56 -26.51 -2.98
CA ASP A 293 -5.46 -25.61 -2.24
C ASP A 293 -4.77 -24.32 -1.76
N ASP A 294 -3.46 -24.34 -1.55
CA ASP A 294 -2.69 -23.18 -1.08
C ASP A 294 -2.74 -22.02 -2.06
N GLY A 295 -3.05 -20.84 -1.54
CA GLY A 295 -3.22 -19.60 -2.29
C GLY A 295 -4.68 -19.29 -2.60
N LYS A 296 -5.57 -20.29 -2.50
CA LYS A 296 -7.02 -20.06 -2.57
C LYS A 296 -7.53 -19.34 -1.32
N GLU A 297 -6.81 -19.42 -0.20
CA GLU A 297 -7.14 -18.70 1.04
C GLU A 297 -7.29 -17.20 0.83
N ILE A 298 -6.45 -16.61 -0.05
CA ILE A 298 -6.52 -15.18 -0.37
C ILE A 298 -7.84 -14.85 -1.06
N LEU A 299 -8.24 -15.65 -2.03
CA LEU A 299 -9.47 -15.42 -2.76
C LEU A 299 -10.71 -15.55 -1.86
N TYR A 300 -10.76 -16.60 -1.04
CA TYR A 300 -11.85 -16.76 -0.06
C TYR A 300 -11.87 -15.61 0.95
N PHE A 301 -10.71 -15.08 1.33
CA PHE A 301 -10.65 -13.88 2.16
C PHE A 301 -11.27 -12.66 1.46
N PHE A 302 -10.96 -12.41 0.18
CA PHE A 302 -11.55 -11.30 -0.57
C PHE A 302 -13.05 -11.49 -0.79
N ILE A 303 -13.51 -12.69 -1.12
CA ILE A 303 -14.94 -13.03 -1.24
C ILE A 303 -15.65 -12.72 0.08
N GLY A 304 -15.15 -13.26 1.20
CA GLY A 304 -15.75 -13.05 2.52
C GLY A 304 -15.78 -11.58 2.94
N ARG A 305 -14.76 -10.84 2.56
CA ARG A 305 -14.67 -9.42 2.86
C ARG A 305 -15.74 -8.60 2.11
N GLU A 306 -15.93 -8.85 0.81
CA GLU A 306 -17.00 -8.18 0.06
C GLU A 306 -18.39 -8.58 0.56
N GLN A 307 -18.59 -9.86 0.90
CA GLN A 307 -19.82 -10.33 1.53
C GLN A 307 -20.08 -9.62 2.87
N LEU A 308 -19.06 -9.44 3.68
CA LEU A 308 -19.17 -8.71 4.95
C LEU A 308 -19.54 -7.24 4.74
N PHE A 309 -18.92 -6.60 3.76
CA PHE A 309 -19.22 -5.21 3.38
C PHE A 309 -20.66 -5.05 2.89
N LEU A 310 -21.17 -6.01 2.12
CA LEU A 310 -22.55 -6.07 1.64
C LEU A 310 -23.56 -6.53 2.71
N GLY A 311 -23.15 -6.70 3.96
CA GLY A 311 -24.03 -7.11 5.06
C GLY A 311 -24.35 -8.60 5.10
N GLN A 312 -23.74 -9.42 4.24
CA GLN A 312 -23.96 -10.86 4.12
C GLN A 312 -23.08 -11.64 5.12
N SER A 313 -23.22 -11.36 6.42
CA SER A 313 -22.31 -11.84 7.46
C SER A 313 -22.21 -13.36 7.57
N GLN A 314 -23.27 -14.12 7.27
CA GLN A 314 -23.25 -15.58 7.29
C GLN A 314 -22.45 -16.15 6.10
N ASN A 315 -22.60 -15.57 4.91
CA ASN A 315 -21.81 -15.97 3.73
C ASN A 315 -20.33 -15.62 3.97
N ALA A 316 -20.05 -14.44 4.53
CA ALA A 316 -18.71 -14.01 4.89
C ALA A 316 -18.05 -14.97 5.90
N GLU A 317 -18.79 -15.43 6.92
CA GLU A 317 -18.32 -16.47 7.85
C GLU A 317 -17.87 -17.73 7.10
N ALA A 318 -18.70 -18.24 6.18
CA ALA A 318 -18.38 -19.44 5.41
C ALA A 318 -17.11 -19.25 4.57
N SER A 319 -16.96 -18.10 3.91
CA SER A 319 -15.79 -17.78 3.09
C SER A 319 -14.52 -17.66 3.94
N PHE A 320 -14.58 -16.98 5.09
CA PHE A 320 -13.41 -16.87 5.98
C PHE A 320 -13.03 -18.20 6.62
N ARG A 321 -14.00 -19.05 6.98
CA ARG A 321 -13.73 -20.42 7.43
C ARG A 321 -13.00 -21.23 6.35
N ARG A 322 -13.44 -21.11 5.09
CA ARG A 322 -12.80 -21.77 3.97
C ARG A 322 -11.35 -21.30 3.78
N ALA A 323 -11.10 -19.99 3.91
CA ALA A 323 -9.73 -19.46 3.90
C ALA A 323 -8.86 -20.08 5.01
N LEU A 324 -9.42 -20.22 6.23
CA LEU A 324 -8.71 -20.78 7.40
C LEU A 324 -8.58 -22.31 7.37
N GLU A 325 -9.42 -23.04 6.66
CA GLU A 325 -9.25 -24.46 6.39
C GLU A 325 -8.00 -24.72 5.54
N ILE A 326 -7.70 -23.78 4.61
CA ILE A 326 -6.54 -23.86 3.72
C ILE A 326 -5.28 -23.37 4.44
N ASP A 327 -5.35 -22.19 5.07
CA ASP A 327 -4.26 -21.63 5.89
C ASP A 327 -4.76 -21.24 7.29
N PRO A 328 -4.62 -22.15 8.28
CA PRO A 328 -5.00 -21.88 9.68
C PRO A 328 -4.20 -20.74 10.34
N THR A 329 -3.09 -20.31 9.73
CA THR A 329 -2.22 -19.23 10.23
C THR A 329 -2.53 -17.87 9.60
N TYR A 330 -3.53 -17.80 8.72
CA TYR A 330 -3.89 -16.56 8.02
C TYR A 330 -4.56 -15.56 8.96
N ALA A 331 -3.75 -14.75 9.64
CA ALA A 331 -4.20 -13.78 10.65
C ALA A 331 -5.32 -12.86 10.16
N ARG A 332 -5.26 -12.40 8.90
CA ARG A 332 -6.27 -11.51 8.31
C ARG A 332 -7.65 -12.18 8.25
N ALA A 333 -7.71 -13.42 7.78
CA ALA A 333 -8.94 -14.19 7.71
C ALA A 333 -9.50 -14.47 9.11
N GLN A 334 -8.62 -14.72 10.08
CA GLN A 334 -9.01 -14.94 11.47
C GLN A 334 -9.66 -13.70 12.09
N VAL A 335 -9.07 -12.51 11.90
CA VAL A 335 -9.67 -11.23 12.35
C VAL A 335 -10.98 -10.94 11.63
N ALA A 336 -11.03 -11.20 10.32
CA ALA A 336 -12.22 -10.97 9.50
C ALA A 336 -13.38 -11.90 9.89
N LEU A 337 -13.09 -13.15 10.25
CA LEU A 337 -14.08 -14.09 10.80
C LEU A 337 -14.67 -13.56 12.11
N GLY A 338 -13.84 -13.05 13.02
CA GLY A 338 -14.31 -12.36 14.24
C GLY A 338 -15.22 -11.17 13.93
N SER A 339 -14.90 -10.42 12.87
CA SER A 339 -15.72 -9.27 12.44
C SER A 339 -17.07 -9.71 11.84
N ALA A 340 -17.13 -10.87 11.16
CA ALA A 340 -18.39 -11.46 10.69
C ALA A 340 -19.30 -11.84 11.88
N TYR A 341 -18.76 -12.47 12.91
CA TYR A 341 -19.50 -12.78 14.13
C TYR A 341 -19.93 -11.51 14.89
N LEU A 342 -19.07 -10.50 14.94
CA LEU A 342 -19.43 -9.22 15.55
C LEU A 342 -20.61 -8.55 14.83
N GLN A 343 -20.67 -8.64 13.49
CA GLN A 343 -21.79 -8.13 12.73
C GLN A 343 -23.07 -8.94 12.99
N GLN A 344 -22.99 -10.26 13.12
CA GLN A 344 -24.11 -11.13 13.50
C GLN A 344 -24.59 -10.76 14.93
N ALA A 345 -23.67 -10.59 15.89
CA ALA A 345 -24.01 -10.18 17.24
C ALA A 345 -24.73 -8.83 17.29
N ARG A 346 -24.36 -7.86 16.45
CA ARG A 346 -25.02 -6.55 16.37
C ARG A 346 -26.47 -6.63 15.88
N ALA A 347 -26.81 -7.61 15.06
CA ALA A 347 -28.17 -7.82 14.59
C ALA A 347 -29.12 -8.34 15.68
N VAL A 348 -28.59 -8.82 16.80
CA VAL A 348 -29.35 -9.36 17.94
C VAL A 348 -29.58 -8.26 18.97
N LYS A 349 -30.78 -8.24 19.59
CA LYS A 349 -31.10 -7.29 20.67
C LYS A 349 -30.22 -7.52 21.89
N PRO A 350 -29.96 -6.48 22.74
CA PRO A 350 -29.06 -6.60 23.90
C PRO A 350 -29.43 -7.73 24.86
N GLU A 351 -30.70 -7.93 25.16
CA GLU A 351 -31.18 -8.95 26.08
C GLU A 351 -30.87 -10.35 25.54
N ALA A 352 -31.29 -10.62 24.30
CA ALA A 352 -31.05 -11.89 23.62
C ALA A 352 -29.56 -12.17 23.37
N ARG A 353 -28.74 -11.13 23.31
CA ARG A 353 -27.29 -11.23 23.11
C ARG A 353 -26.56 -11.82 24.32
N LEU A 354 -27.10 -11.62 25.55
CA LEU A 354 -26.56 -12.27 26.75
C LEU A 354 -27.21 -13.62 27.05
N GLU A 355 -28.46 -13.86 26.61
CA GLU A 355 -29.10 -15.16 26.70
C GLU A 355 -28.39 -16.19 25.81
N ASP A 356 -27.96 -15.76 24.60
CA ASP A 356 -27.10 -16.56 23.70
C ASP A 356 -25.88 -15.73 23.23
N PRO A 357 -24.80 -15.68 24.02
CA PRO A 357 -23.62 -14.88 23.73
C PRO A 357 -22.73 -15.45 22.62
N LYS A 358 -23.11 -16.56 22.02
CA LYS A 358 -22.31 -17.35 21.07
C LYS A 358 -21.58 -16.50 20.02
N TYR A 359 -22.29 -15.59 19.35
CA TYR A 359 -21.66 -14.76 18.30
C TYR A 359 -20.64 -13.78 18.87
N LEU A 360 -20.90 -13.23 20.05
CA LEU A 360 -19.99 -12.28 20.67
C LEU A 360 -18.75 -12.96 21.26
N GLU A 361 -18.91 -14.14 21.84
CA GLU A 361 -17.82 -15.00 22.31
C GLU A 361 -16.95 -15.42 21.12
N GLN A 362 -17.55 -15.87 20.02
CA GLN A 362 -16.83 -16.21 18.78
C GLN A 362 -16.12 -15.00 18.19
N ALA A 363 -16.72 -13.81 18.22
CA ALA A 363 -16.06 -12.59 17.76
C ALA A 363 -14.79 -12.31 18.58
N LEU A 364 -14.90 -12.32 19.91
CA LEU A 364 -13.77 -12.09 20.81
C LEU A 364 -12.67 -13.14 20.66
N ASP A 365 -13.04 -14.41 20.58
CA ASP A 365 -12.07 -15.51 20.44
C ASP A 365 -11.30 -15.42 19.13
N ASN A 366 -12.00 -15.19 18.00
CA ASN A 366 -11.38 -15.05 16.69
C ASN A 366 -10.51 -13.80 16.59
N HIS A 367 -10.91 -12.66 17.18
CA HIS A 367 -10.08 -11.46 17.22
C HIS A 367 -8.81 -11.68 18.05
N ARG A 368 -8.92 -12.34 19.23
CA ARG A 368 -7.77 -12.69 20.07
C ARG A 368 -6.80 -13.61 19.30
N ARG A 369 -7.31 -14.67 18.68
CA ARG A 369 -6.48 -15.59 17.90
C ARG A 369 -5.82 -14.89 16.70
N GLY A 370 -6.56 -14.01 16.01
CA GLY A 370 -6.02 -13.19 14.94
C GLY A 370 -4.91 -12.25 15.42
N LEU A 371 -5.03 -11.69 16.63
CA LEU A 371 -4.01 -10.88 17.27
C LEU A 371 -2.75 -11.72 17.56
N GLU A 372 -2.89 -12.91 18.16
CA GLU A 372 -1.78 -13.82 18.44
C GLU A 372 -1.03 -14.19 17.14
N LEU A 373 -1.75 -14.51 16.06
CA LEU A 373 -1.16 -14.83 14.76
C LEU A 373 -0.44 -13.61 14.14
N ALA A 374 -1.01 -12.41 14.26
CA ALA A 374 -0.39 -11.18 13.75
C ALA A 374 0.93 -10.87 14.49
N GLN A 375 0.95 -11.05 15.80
CA GLN A 375 2.14 -10.87 16.64
C GLN A 375 3.21 -11.90 16.29
N ALA A 376 2.84 -13.17 16.16
CA ALA A 376 3.76 -14.23 15.75
C ALA A 376 4.35 -13.99 14.34
N GLY A 377 3.54 -13.43 13.42
CA GLY A 377 3.96 -13.06 12.08
C GLY A 377 4.75 -11.74 12.00
N GLY A 378 4.85 -10.98 13.10
CA GLY A 378 5.52 -9.69 13.14
C GLY A 378 4.90 -8.65 12.21
N ASP A 379 3.57 -8.66 12.05
CA ASP A 379 2.83 -7.71 11.22
C ASP A 379 2.13 -6.64 12.07
N PRO A 380 2.76 -5.47 12.30
CA PRO A 380 2.22 -4.43 13.18
C PRO A 380 0.91 -3.83 12.64
N LEU A 381 0.69 -3.86 11.33
CA LEU A 381 -0.55 -3.35 10.74
C LEU A 381 -1.72 -4.30 11.07
N ILE A 382 -1.53 -5.61 10.88
CA ILE A 382 -2.58 -6.59 11.22
C ILE A 382 -2.76 -6.70 12.73
N GLU A 383 -1.70 -6.54 13.52
CA GLU A 383 -1.83 -6.41 14.97
C GLU A 383 -2.73 -5.23 15.33
N ALA A 384 -2.53 -4.06 14.74
CA ALA A 384 -3.38 -2.89 14.97
C ALA A 384 -4.83 -3.13 14.53
N VAL A 385 -5.06 -3.76 13.38
CA VAL A 385 -6.41 -4.13 12.90
C VAL A 385 -7.09 -5.10 13.88
N ALA A 386 -6.38 -6.12 14.36
CA ALA A 386 -6.90 -7.10 15.32
C ALA A 386 -7.28 -6.43 16.66
N ARG A 387 -6.44 -5.54 17.19
CA ARG A 387 -6.71 -4.78 18.41
C ARG A 387 -7.92 -3.87 18.27
N ILE A 388 -8.07 -3.17 17.14
CA ILE A 388 -9.26 -2.33 16.86
C ILE A 388 -10.52 -3.20 16.80
N ALA A 389 -10.43 -4.36 16.15
CA ALA A 389 -11.55 -5.30 16.06
C ALA A 389 -11.94 -5.86 17.44
N GLN A 390 -10.97 -6.19 18.28
CA GLN A 390 -11.17 -6.62 19.66
C GLN A 390 -11.78 -5.49 20.51
N ALA A 391 -11.30 -4.26 20.38
CA ALA A 391 -11.88 -3.09 21.04
C ALA A 391 -13.36 -2.88 20.66
N LYS A 392 -13.70 -3.05 19.37
CA LYS A 392 -15.10 -2.99 18.90
C LYS A 392 -15.97 -4.10 19.50
N SER A 393 -15.42 -5.29 19.73
CA SER A 393 -16.14 -6.39 20.39
C SER A 393 -16.36 -6.12 21.89
N TYR A 394 -15.33 -5.65 22.59
CA TYR A 394 -15.47 -5.21 24.00
C TYR A 394 -16.47 -4.07 24.13
N ARG A 395 -16.45 -3.11 23.20
CA ARG A 395 -17.44 -2.02 23.18
C ARG A 395 -18.86 -2.55 23.06
N LEU A 396 -19.13 -3.43 22.09
CA LEU A 396 -20.48 -3.98 21.91
C LEU A 396 -20.94 -4.76 23.14
N LEU A 397 -20.05 -5.52 23.76
CA LEU A 397 -20.36 -6.22 25.02
C LEU A 397 -20.61 -5.24 26.16
N GLY A 398 -19.79 -4.19 26.30
CA GLY A 398 -19.96 -3.12 27.29
C GLY A 398 -21.29 -2.36 27.11
N GLU A 399 -21.63 -2.02 25.86
CA GLU A 399 -22.95 -1.43 25.52
C GLU A 399 -24.10 -2.35 25.91
N THR A 400 -23.95 -3.67 25.74
CA THR A 400 -24.97 -4.65 26.12
C THR A 400 -25.20 -4.66 27.63
N TYR A 401 -24.15 -4.72 28.45
CA TYR A 401 -24.23 -4.63 29.89
C TYR A 401 -24.76 -3.27 30.37
N TYR A 402 -24.36 -2.17 29.69
CA TYR A 402 -24.89 -0.84 29.97
C TYR A 402 -26.41 -0.77 29.80
N PHE A 403 -26.97 -1.32 28.71
CA PHE A 403 -28.41 -1.37 28.47
C PHE A 403 -29.16 -2.20 29.54
N LEU A 404 -28.50 -3.20 30.10
CA LEU A 404 -29.03 -4.04 31.17
C LEU A 404 -28.78 -3.48 32.56
N ASN A 405 -28.21 -2.27 32.65
CA ASN A 405 -27.88 -1.56 33.90
C ASN A 405 -26.79 -2.24 34.76
N ASP A 406 -26.05 -3.22 34.22
CA ASP A 406 -24.83 -3.71 34.85
C ASP A 406 -23.65 -2.79 34.53
N TYR A 407 -23.63 -1.66 35.25
CA TYR A 407 -22.61 -0.61 35.05
C TYR A 407 -21.21 -1.03 35.48
N THR A 408 -21.08 -2.03 36.36
CA THR A 408 -19.78 -2.53 36.81
C THR A 408 -19.08 -3.26 35.70
N GLU A 409 -19.76 -4.21 35.08
CA GLU A 409 -19.18 -4.98 33.97
C GLU A 409 -19.03 -4.11 32.69
N ALA A 410 -20.01 -3.21 32.44
CA ALA A 410 -19.90 -2.25 31.36
C ALA A 410 -18.62 -1.40 31.46
N ASN A 411 -18.32 -0.82 32.62
CA ASN A 411 -17.13 -0.01 32.84
C ASN A 411 -15.84 -0.82 32.65
N ARG A 412 -15.79 -2.05 33.19
CA ARG A 412 -14.64 -2.95 33.00
C ARG A 412 -14.35 -3.19 31.52
N LEU A 413 -15.38 -3.41 30.73
CA LEU A 413 -15.25 -3.63 29.28
C LEU A 413 -14.82 -2.36 28.53
N PHE A 414 -15.34 -1.20 28.90
CA PHE A 414 -14.91 0.08 28.32
C PHE A 414 -13.44 0.40 28.69
N ASP A 415 -12.96 0.00 29.86
CA ASP A 415 -11.54 0.10 30.19
C ASP A 415 -10.67 -0.79 29.29
N LEU A 416 -11.15 -2.00 28.91
CA LEU A 416 -10.46 -2.85 27.93
C LEU A 416 -10.41 -2.19 26.55
N VAL A 417 -11.48 -1.53 26.10
CA VAL A 417 -11.47 -0.75 24.85
C VAL A 417 -10.33 0.27 24.86
N VAL A 418 -10.25 1.06 25.96
CA VAL A 418 -9.22 2.09 26.10
C VAL A 418 -7.81 1.48 26.13
N ALA A 419 -7.65 0.32 26.78
CA ALA A 419 -6.37 -0.38 26.85
C ALA A 419 -5.89 -0.85 25.46
N GLU A 420 -6.78 -1.44 24.65
CA GLU A 420 -6.45 -1.87 23.29
C GLU A 420 -6.05 -0.67 22.40
N VAL A 421 -6.81 0.42 22.45
CA VAL A 421 -6.51 1.62 21.64
C VAL A 421 -5.15 2.23 22.01
N LYS A 422 -4.75 2.23 23.28
CA LYS A 422 -3.42 2.67 23.71
C LYS A 422 -2.29 1.87 23.08
N GLN A 423 -2.52 0.59 22.75
CA GLN A 423 -1.53 -0.23 22.04
C GLN A 423 -1.50 0.03 20.52
N VAL A 424 -2.65 0.44 19.93
CA VAL A 424 -2.78 0.70 18.49
C VAL A 424 -1.97 1.92 18.06
N VAL A 425 -2.03 3.01 18.83
CA VAL A 425 -1.41 4.30 18.46
C VAL A 425 0.08 4.17 18.16
N PRO A 426 0.92 3.54 19.01
CA PRO A 426 2.35 3.37 18.72
C PRO A 426 2.61 2.41 17.55
N LEU A 427 1.77 1.39 17.32
CA LEU A 427 1.92 0.46 16.19
C LEU A 427 1.76 1.17 14.83
N LEU A 428 0.88 2.18 14.79
CA LEU A 428 0.59 2.94 13.59
C LEU A 428 1.37 4.27 13.49
N ALA A 429 2.24 4.56 14.44
CA ALA A 429 3.03 5.78 14.44
C ALA A 429 3.91 5.87 13.18
N GLY A 430 3.79 6.97 12.43
CA GLY A 430 4.53 7.17 11.18
C GLY A 430 4.02 6.37 9.97
N SER A 431 2.97 5.56 10.16
CA SER A 431 2.34 4.85 9.08
C SER A 431 1.26 5.68 8.47
N GLN A 432 0.99 6.02 7.38
CA GLN A 432 -0.11 6.85 6.85
C GLN A 432 -1.51 6.20 7.00
N GLN A 433 -1.69 5.37 8.05
CA GLN A 433 -2.92 4.63 8.34
C GLN A 433 -3.93 5.48 9.14
N TYR A 434 -4.22 6.66 8.64
CA TYR A 434 -5.04 7.67 9.32
C TYR A 434 -6.46 7.17 9.65
N ARG A 435 -7.05 6.36 8.77
CA ARG A 435 -8.37 5.78 9.01
C ARG A 435 -8.39 4.80 10.18
N LEU A 436 -7.39 3.92 10.28
CA LEU A 436 -7.30 3.01 11.43
C LEU A 436 -7.12 3.79 12.72
N LEU A 437 -6.31 4.85 12.71
CA LEU A 437 -6.17 5.75 13.85
C LEU A 437 -7.50 6.43 14.18
N ALA A 438 -8.24 6.91 13.19
CA ALA A 438 -9.56 7.51 13.40
C ALA A 438 -10.53 6.50 14.02
N GLN A 439 -10.59 5.26 13.53
CA GLN A 439 -11.42 4.20 14.09
C GLN A 439 -11.03 3.81 15.51
N ALA A 440 -9.73 3.81 15.83
CA ALA A 440 -9.26 3.56 17.19
C ALA A 440 -9.70 4.67 18.14
N TYR A 441 -9.52 5.93 17.78
CA TYR A 441 -9.95 7.07 18.58
C TYR A 441 -11.50 7.17 18.69
N GLU A 442 -12.25 6.80 17.65
CA GLU A 442 -13.71 6.69 17.71
C GLU A 442 -14.13 5.68 18.79
N ALA A 443 -13.53 4.49 18.78
CA ALA A 443 -13.82 3.46 19.78
C ALA A 443 -13.48 3.94 21.21
N GLN A 444 -12.35 4.62 21.38
CA GLN A 444 -11.94 5.19 22.67
C GLN A 444 -12.90 6.30 23.14
N GLY A 445 -13.27 7.20 22.24
CA GLY A 445 -14.24 8.27 22.53
C GLY A 445 -15.59 7.70 22.95
N ALA A 446 -16.08 6.67 22.25
CA ALA A 446 -17.32 5.99 22.61
C ALA A 446 -17.27 5.34 24.00
N ALA A 447 -16.15 4.69 24.34
CA ALA A 447 -15.95 4.10 25.67
C ALA A 447 -16.01 5.17 26.78
N TYR A 448 -15.27 6.28 26.63
CA TYR A 448 -15.29 7.37 27.61
C TYR A 448 -16.66 8.05 27.71
N LEU A 449 -17.37 8.22 26.59
CA LEU A 449 -18.72 8.78 26.58
C LEU A 449 -19.68 7.92 27.40
N GLN A 450 -19.68 6.61 27.24
CA GLN A 450 -20.50 5.68 27.99
C GLN A 450 -20.13 5.65 29.49
N GLN A 451 -18.82 5.65 29.79
CA GLN A 451 -18.36 5.75 31.19
C GLN A 451 -18.82 7.06 31.85
N GLY A 452 -18.76 8.17 31.12
CA GLY A 452 -19.28 9.47 31.58
C GLY A 452 -20.76 9.40 31.89
N ASP A 453 -21.59 8.77 31.05
CA ASP A 453 -23.02 8.63 31.31
C ASP A 453 -23.32 7.70 32.50
N ILE A 454 -22.57 6.60 32.63
CA ILE A 454 -22.67 5.73 33.83
C ILE A 454 -22.42 6.52 35.10
N LEU A 455 -21.34 7.29 35.17
CA LEU A 455 -20.98 8.11 36.35
C LEU A 455 -22.02 9.20 36.61
N ARG A 456 -22.56 9.82 35.56
CA ARG A 456 -23.67 10.79 35.67
C ARG A 456 -24.91 10.17 36.31
N ARG A 457 -25.31 8.96 35.89
CA ARG A 457 -26.43 8.21 36.48
C ARG A 457 -26.19 7.83 37.95
N GLN A 458 -24.91 7.61 38.29
CA GLN A 458 -24.47 7.36 39.67
C GLN A 458 -24.29 8.65 40.50
N GLN A 459 -24.64 9.83 39.96
CA GLN A 459 -24.50 11.16 40.59
C GLN A 459 -23.04 11.53 40.93
N LYS A 460 -22.06 10.92 40.29
CA LYS A 460 -20.63 11.23 40.42
C LYS A 460 -20.22 12.30 39.40
N ILE A 461 -20.66 13.54 39.69
CA ILE A 461 -20.64 14.64 38.73
C ILE A 461 -19.23 14.98 38.24
N GLU A 462 -18.24 15.14 39.13
CA GLU A 462 -16.85 15.50 38.75
C GLU A 462 -16.18 14.40 37.94
N GLU A 463 -16.31 13.13 38.34
CA GLU A 463 -15.77 12.00 37.61
C GLU A 463 -16.43 11.88 36.23
N SER A 464 -17.75 12.10 36.17
CA SER A 464 -18.51 12.10 34.90
C SER A 464 -17.99 13.16 33.93
N ARG A 465 -17.84 14.41 34.42
CA ARG A 465 -17.29 15.52 33.65
C ARG A 465 -15.91 15.19 33.10
N ALA A 466 -15.01 14.66 33.94
CA ALA A 466 -13.67 14.25 33.50
C ALA A 466 -13.71 13.21 32.38
N ARG A 467 -14.67 12.26 32.44
CA ARG A 467 -14.84 11.27 31.37
C ARG A 467 -15.35 11.89 30.06
N PHE A 468 -16.29 12.83 30.12
CA PHE A 468 -16.74 13.55 28.91
C PHE A 468 -15.65 14.39 28.27
N GLU A 469 -14.76 15.03 29.06
CA GLU A 469 -13.60 15.75 28.51
C GLU A 469 -12.60 14.78 27.83
N LEU A 470 -12.38 13.57 28.37
CA LEU A 470 -11.59 12.53 27.71
C LEU A 470 -12.25 12.05 26.40
N ALA A 471 -13.58 11.88 26.40
CA ALA A 471 -14.33 11.52 25.19
C ALA A 471 -14.17 12.59 24.10
N LYS A 472 -14.32 13.86 24.48
CA LYS A 472 -14.12 15.00 23.58
C LYS A 472 -12.72 15.01 22.97
N THR A 473 -11.68 14.81 23.78
CA THR A 473 -10.29 14.72 23.30
C THR A 473 -10.09 13.57 22.32
N ALA A 474 -10.65 12.39 22.59
CA ALA A 474 -10.56 11.23 21.71
C ALA A 474 -11.30 11.48 20.39
N TYR A 475 -12.50 12.04 20.41
CA TYR A 475 -13.23 12.39 19.19
C TYR A 475 -12.56 13.51 18.39
N GLN A 476 -11.93 14.49 19.04
CA GLN A 476 -11.11 15.49 18.38
C GLN A 476 -9.96 14.81 17.60
N SER A 477 -9.25 13.88 18.24
CA SER A 477 -8.20 13.10 17.58
C SER A 477 -8.74 12.25 16.41
N CYS A 478 -9.95 11.68 16.57
CA CYS A 478 -10.63 10.97 15.48
C CYS A 478 -10.86 11.89 14.27
N ILE A 479 -11.39 13.09 14.47
CA ILE A 479 -11.65 14.09 13.43
C ILE A 479 -10.34 14.50 12.75
N GLU A 480 -9.29 14.76 13.52
CA GLU A 480 -7.98 15.16 13.00
C GLU A 480 -7.34 14.07 12.12
N GLN A 481 -7.39 12.81 12.55
CA GLN A 481 -6.87 11.71 11.75
C GLN A 481 -7.79 11.43 10.55
N GLY A 482 -9.09 11.45 10.73
CA GLY A 482 -10.06 11.28 9.67
C GLY A 482 -9.91 12.33 8.55
N ASN A 483 -9.61 13.59 8.89
CA ASN A 483 -9.40 14.64 7.90
C ASN A 483 -8.08 14.47 7.10
N LYS A 484 -7.13 13.69 7.60
CA LYS A 484 -5.90 13.32 6.87
C LYS A 484 -6.10 12.11 5.96
N ALA A 485 -7.10 11.28 6.26
CA ALA A 485 -7.42 10.13 5.45
C ALA A 485 -8.07 10.55 4.15
N TYR A 486 -7.74 9.83 3.07
CA TYR A 486 -8.45 10.02 1.80
C TYR A 486 -9.76 9.23 1.87
N PHE A 487 -10.89 9.94 1.96
CA PHE A 487 -12.22 9.35 1.91
C PHE A 487 -12.97 9.83 0.68
N ASP A 488 -13.80 8.95 0.12
CA ASP A 488 -14.90 9.41 -0.69
C ASP A 488 -15.92 10.17 0.20
N GLU A 489 -16.81 10.94 -0.43
CA GLU A 489 -17.76 11.78 0.28
C GLU A 489 -18.69 11.00 1.21
N ILE A 490 -19.06 9.77 0.83
CA ILE A 490 -19.97 8.90 1.60
C ILE A 490 -19.29 8.42 2.89
N LEU A 491 -18.04 7.99 2.80
CA LEU A 491 -17.27 7.52 3.94
C LEU A 491 -16.89 8.65 4.89
N ARG A 492 -16.52 9.81 4.33
CA ARG A 492 -16.27 11.00 5.11
C ARG A 492 -17.50 11.36 5.96
N THR A 493 -18.69 11.38 5.35
CA THR A 493 -19.94 11.64 6.08
C THR A 493 -20.19 10.59 7.16
N LYS A 494 -20.04 9.29 6.87
CA LYS A 494 -20.31 8.23 7.85
C LYS A 494 -19.30 8.22 9.01
N VAL A 495 -18.01 8.32 8.72
CA VAL A 495 -16.95 8.15 9.73
C VAL A 495 -16.72 9.44 10.51
N ILE A 496 -16.60 10.58 9.82
CA ILE A 496 -16.24 11.84 10.46
C ILE A 496 -17.48 12.56 10.96
N GLU A 497 -18.46 12.84 10.12
CA GLU A 497 -19.59 13.69 10.49
C GLU A 497 -20.56 12.96 11.41
N GLN A 498 -21.02 11.76 11.04
CA GLN A 498 -21.99 10.98 11.82
C GLN A 498 -21.34 10.21 12.98
N GLY A 499 -20.07 9.83 12.83
CA GLY A 499 -19.29 9.16 13.88
C GLY A 499 -18.67 10.17 14.84
N CYS A 500 -17.51 10.74 14.44
CA CYS A 500 -16.70 11.50 15.38
C CYS A 500 -17.25 12.88 15.73
N GLN A 501 -17.68 13.68 14.73
CA GLN A 501 -18.16 15.05 14.98
C GLN A 501 -19.43 15.06 15.82
N ARG A 502 -20.41 14.26 15.45
CA ARG A 502 -21.66 14.15 16.20
C ARG A 502 -21.43 13.82 17.68
N TYR A 503 -20.58 12.86 17.97
CA TYR A 503 -20.33 12.44 19.35
C TYR A 503 -19.38 13.37 20.10
N TYR A 504 -18.50 14.09 19.40
CA TYR A 504 -17.78 15.22 19.96
C TYR A 504 -18.72 16.30 20.49
N ASP A 505 -19.74 16.66 19.70
CA ASP A 505 -20.76 17.64 20.10
C ASP A 505 -21.56 17.16 21.30
N VAL A 506 -21.97 15.89 21.30
CA VAL A 506 -22.67 15.27 22.44
C VAL A 506 -21.83 15.30 23.72
N ALA A 507 -20.55 14.91 23.63
CA ALA A 507 -19.64 14.95 24.79
C ALA A 507 -19.43 16.38 25.31
N THR A 508 -19.34 17.36 24.40
CA THR A 508 -19.21 18.78 24.75
C THR A 508 -20.46 19.29 25.46
N GLU A 509 -21.64 18.98 24.95
CA GLU A 509 -22.91 19.36 25.57
C GLU A 509 -23.06 18.80 26.99
N TYR A 510 -22.74 17.51 27.19
CA TYR A 510 -22.79 16.90 28.51
C TYR A 510 -21.78 17.52 29.48
N ALA A 511 -20.56 17.79 29.08
CA ALA A 511 -19.54 18.43 29.90
C ALA A 511 -20.00 19.82 30.37
N GLN A 512 -20.56 20.64 29.45
CA GLN A 512 -21.07 21.98 29.74
C GLN A 512 -22.29 21.96 30.68
N LYS A 513 -23.24 21.04 30.45
CA LYS A 513 -24.41 20.90 31.34
C LYS A 513 -24.02 20.56 32.78
N LEU A 514 -22.99 19.75 32.97
CA LEU A 514 -22.49 19.41 34.30
C LEU A 514 -21.73 20.58 34.96
N GLU A 515 -21.11 21.46 34.19
CA GLU A 515 -20.49 22.68 34.69
C GLU A 515 -21.51 23.70 35.18
N GLY A 516 -22.60 23.90 34.41
CA GLY A 516 -23.70 24.81 34.80
C GLY A 516 -24.59 24.31 35.97
N ALA A 517 -24.59 23.02 36.25
CA ALA A 517 -25.35 22.45 37.38
C ALA A 517 -24.67 22.66 38.75
N GLN A 518 -23.44 23.18 38.80
CA GLN A 518 -22.67 23.49 40.00
C GLN A 518 -22.73 24.98 40.40
N GLN A 519 -23.17 25.84 39.48
CA GLN A 519 -23.45 27.24 39.73
C GLN A 519 -24.92 27.43 40.21
#